data_017e796d10d4d446b7de65a0138c95d8
#
_entry.id   017e796d10d4d446b7de65a0138c95d8
#
_cell.length_a   1.000
_cell.length_b   1.000
_cell.length_c   1.000
_cell.angle_alpha   90.00
_cell.angle_beta   90.00
_cell.angle_gamma   90.00
#
_symmetry.space_group_name_H-M   'P 1'
#
loop_
_entity.id
_entity.type
_entity.pdbx_description
1 polymer ?
#
loop_
_entity_poly.entity_id
_entity_poly.type
_entity_poly.pdbx_seq_one_letter_code
_entity_poly.pdbx_strand_id
1 'polypeptide(L)'
;MRLSDKNKIFSYSIIQYKMPKLPTDYSKTIIYKLVHNEDYDNANIYIGSTTDFIRRKNKHKSDCNCEKSIGYNNKKYQYIRGNGGWECFNMIEVEKFPCNDKREAEAREEYWRCHFNSQLNTKRAYITDEQRKELDKERKREYREHDEYREYQKVYHKIYYEKNREKIIENMKQYYNNKKNNISDSSSDDNDNLSLTECI
;
A
#
# COMPACT_ATOMS: atom_id res chain seq x y z
N MET A 1 -33.31 65.09 -4.91
CA MET A 1 -31.93 64.63 -4.94
C MET A 1 -31.81 63.53 -3.91
N ARG A 2 -31.81 62.23 -4.35
CA ARG A 2 -31.86 61.07 -3.48
C ARG A 2 -30.44 60.50 -3.38
N LEU A 3 -29.90 60.52 -2.19
CA LEU A 3 -28.61 59.85 -1.89
C LEU A 3 -28.93 58.38 -1.63
N SER A 4 -28.46 57.49 -2.47
CA SER A 4 -28.53 56.06 -2.30
C SER A 4 -27.25 55.58 -1.58
N ASP A 5 -27.40 55.25 -0.31
CA ASP A 5 -26.33 54.63 0.47
C ASP A 5 -26.08 53.20 -0.02
N LYS A 6 -24.95 53.02 -0.65
CA LYS A 6 -24.44 51.70 -0.98
C LYS A 6 -23.68 51.17 0.21
N ASN A 7 -24.37 50.44 1.09
CA ASN A 7 -23.72 49.61 2.10
C ASN A 7 -23.01 48.44 1.40
N LYS A 8 -21.74 48.61 1.16
CA LYS A 8 -20.85 47.54 0.77
C LYS A 8 -20.55 46.69 2.00
N ILE A 9 -21.27 45.58 2.18
CA ILE A 9 -20.96 44.59 3.16
C ILE A 9 -19.66 43.90 2.68
N PHE A 10 -18.52 44.21 3.31
CA PHE A 10 -17.28 43.47 3.14
C PHE A 10 -17.46 42.11 3.85
N SER A 11 -17.71 41.09 3.05
CA SER A 11 -17.63 39.69 3.51
C SER A 11 -16.15 39.40 3.78
N TYR A 12 -15.75 39.46 5.04
CA TYR A 12 -14.45 38.92 5.47
C TYR A 12 -14.54 37.41 5.40
N SER A 13 -13.98 36.81 4.36
CA SER A 13 -13.74 35.38 4.35
C SER A 13 -12.72 35.07 5.46
N ILE A 14 -13.21 34.50 6.55
CA ILE A 14 -12.39 33.97 7.63
C ILE A 14 -11.60 32.82 7.02
N ILE A 15 -10.36 33.09 6.64
CA ILE A 15 -9.41 32.04 6.27
C ILE A 15 -9.19 31.22 7.53
N GLN A 16 -9.85 30.07 7.63
CA GLN A 16 -9.59 29.11 8.69
C GLN A 16 -8.18 28.54 8.47
N TYR A 17 -7.20 29.10 9.15
CA TYR A 17 -5.88 28.50 9.24
C TYR A 17 -6.00 27.13 9.93
N LYS A 18 -5.92 26.08 9.13
CA LYS A 18 -5.88 24.72 9.67
C LYS A 18 -4.53 24.54 10.35
N MET A 19 -4.52 24.59 11.68
CA MET A 19 -3.31 24.35 12.47
C MET A 19 -2.65 23.03 12.04
N PRO A 20 -1.35 23.01 11.79
CA PRO A 20 -0.66 21.79 11.50
C PRO A 20 -0.83 20.79 12.66
N LYS A 21 -1.11 19.53 12.31
CA LYS A 21 -1.22 18.50 13.36
C LYS A 21 0.15 18.28 13.98
N LEU A 22 0.19 18.24 15.29
CA LEU A 22 1.39 17.86 16.03
C LEU A 22 1.81 16.43 15.62
N PRO A 23 3.12 16.15 15.56
CA PRO A 23 3.61 14.81 15.34
C PRO A 23 3.01 13.83 16.38
N THR A 24 2.74 12.61 15.96
CA THR A 24 2.24 11.57 16.86
C THR A 24 3.39 11.08 17.74
N ASP A 25 3.15 11.05 19.05
CA ASP A 25 4.10 10.54 20.03
C ASP A 25 3.97 9.02 20.18
N TYR A 26 4.81 8.28 19.47
CA TYR A 26 4.81 6.82 19.49
C TYR A 26 5.40 6.20 20.75
N SER A 27 6.03 6.97 21.65
CA SER A 27 6.45 6.47 22.96
C SER A 27 5.28 6.01 23.84
N LYS A 28 4.04 6.43 23.50
CA LYS A 28 2.79 6.07 24.18
C LYS A 28 2.00 4.98 23.49
N THR A 29 2.62 4.25 22.56
CA THR A 29 1.94 3.20 21.81
C THR A 29 1.47 2.07 22.73
N ILE A 30 0.21 1.70 22.56
CA ILE A 30 -0.46 0.59 23.24
C ILE A 30 -1.04 -0.33 22.17
N ILE A 31 -0.75 -1.62 22.27
CA ILE A 31 -1.45 -2.67 21.52
C ILE A 31 -2.67 -3.08 22.35
N TYR A 32 -3.82 -3.18 21.70
CA TYR A 32 -5.07 -3.52 22.36
C TYR A 32 -5.86 -4.55 21.56
N LYS A 33 -6.78 -5.23 22.24
CA LYS A 33 -7.77 -6.11 21.62
C LYS A 33 -9.19 -5.61 21.88
N LEU A 34 -10.09 -5.84 20.93
CA LEU A 34 -11.54 -5.79 21.12
C LEU A 34 -12.02 -7.24 21.21
N VAL A 35 -12.73 -7.56 22.27
CA VAL A 35 -13.21 -8.91 22.56
C VAL A 35 -14.61 -8.83 23.17
N HIS A 36 -15.47 -9.81 22.87
CA HIS A 36 -16.77 -9.94 23.52
C HIS A 36 -16.59 -10.31 24.99
N ASN A 37 -17.45 -9.81 25.87
CA ASN A 37 -17.33 -10.00 27.33
C ASN A 37 -17.36 -11.47 27.75
N GLU A 38 -18.02 -12.31 26.96
CA GLU A 38 -18.19 -13.75 27.19
C GLU A 38 -17.28 -14.62 26.30
N ASP A 39 -16.39 -14.01 25.50
CA ASP A 39 -15.44 -14.75 24.66
C ASP A 39 -14.14 -15.05 25.44
N TYR A 40 -14.17 -16.13 26.19
CA TYR A 40 -13.03 -16.57 27.01
C TYR A 40 -11.88 -17.15 26.17
N ASP A 41 -12.17 -17.66 24.98
CA ASP A 41 -11.22 -18.33 24.09
C ASP A 41 -10.55 -17.36 23.10
N ASN A 42 -10.93 -16.08 23.12
CA ASN A 42 -10.48 -15.06 22.16
C ASN A 42 -10.67 -15.49 20.68
N ALA A 43 -11.73 -16.22 20.38
CA ALA A 43 -11.97 -16.76 19.04
C ALA A 43 -12.25 -15.67 18.00
N ASN A 44 -12.96 -14.61 18.41
CA ASN A 44 -13.39 -13.52 17.53
C ASN A 44 -12.92 -12.16 18.05
N ILE A 45 -11.63 -11.91 17.93
CA ILE A 45 -11.04 -10.67 18.39
C ILE A 45 -10.57 -9.80 17.24
N TYR A 46 -10.42 -8.50 17.54
CA TYR A 46 -9.74 -7.53 16.72
C TYR A 46 -8.52 -6.99 17.48
N ILE A 47 -7.38 -6.94 16.84
CA ILE A 47 -6.15 -6.33 17.35
C ILE A 47 -5.94 -4.96 16.68
N GLY A 48 -5.43 -4.00 17.44
CA GLY A 48 -5.10 -2.67 16.96
C GLY A 48 -4.03 -2.00 17.81
N SER A 49 -3.45 -0.93 17.29
CA SER A 49 -2.50 -0.07 17.99
C SER A 49 -3.04 1.36 18.14
N THR A 50 -2.62 2.06 19.19
CA THR A 50 -2.98 3.46 19.42
C THR A 50 -1.99 4.13 20.34
N THR A 51 -1.81 5.43 20.19
CA THR A 51 -1.08 6.30 21.14
C THR A 51 -2.02 7.02 22.11
N ASP A 52 -3.35 6.87 21.93
CA ASP A 52 -4.37 7.44 22.81
C ASP A 52 -5.52 6.45 22.96
N PHE A 53 -5.49 5.69 24.03
CA PHE A 53 -6.42 4.58 24.29
C PHE A 53 -7.87 5.05 24.44
N ILE A 54 -8.09 6.15 25.19
CA ILE A 54 -9.44 6.65 25.47
C ILE A 54 -10.07 7.19 24.19
N ARG A 55 -9.35 8.03 23.47
CA ARG A 55 -9.83 8.57 22.19
C ARG A 55 -10.10 7.45 21.20
N ARG A 56 -9.25 6.41 21.15
CA ARG A 56 -9.44 5.26 20.25
C ARG A 56 -10.68 4.46 20.62
N LYS A 57 -10.92 4.21 21.91
CA LYS A 57 -12.12 3.53 22.41
C LYS A 57 -13.40 4.30 22.02
N ASN A 58 -13.42 5.61 22.25
CA ASN A 58 -14.54 6.46 21.87
C ASN A 58 -14.78 6.47 20.35
N LYS A 59 -13.70 6.46 19.56
CA LYS A 59 -13.78 6.35 18.09
C LYS A 59 -14.40 5.03 17.67
N HIS A 60 -14.00 3.90 18.27
CA HIS A 60 -14.61 2.60 18.00
C HIS A 60 -16.11 2.58 18.34
N LYS A 61 -16.50 3.11 19.51
CA LYS A 61 -17.91 3.22 19.91
C LYS A 61 -18.71 4.05 18.91
N SER A 62 -18.18 5.18 18.50
CA SER A 62 -18.82 6.05 17.50
C SER A 62 -18.94 5.37 16.15
N ASP A 63 -17.87 4.72 15.64
CA ASP A 63 -17.89 4.03 14.34
C ASP A 63 -18.83 2.81 14.35
N CYS A 64 -18.99 2.17 15.50
CA CYS A 64 -19.92 1.04 15.66
C CYS A 64 -21.38 1.47 15.61
N ASN A 65 -21.73 2.62 16.25
CA ASN A 65 -23.11 3.02 16.49
C ASN A 65 -23.65 4.05 15.50
N CYS A 66 -22.78 4.77 14.76
CA CYS A 66 -23.18 5.83 13.86
C CYS A 66 -23.16 5.37 12.40
N GLU A 67 -24.33 5.21 11.76
CA GLU A 67 -24.47 4.80 10.36
C GLU A 67 -23.77 5.74 9.37
N LYS A 68 -23.68 7.02 9.71
CA LYS A 68 -22.97 8.02 8.89
C LYS A 68 -21.46 7.92 8.96
N SER A 69 -20.91 7.07 9.86
CA SER A 69 -19.48 6.88 9.94
C SER A 69 -18.97 6.06 8.75
N ILE A 70 -17.85 6.49 8.16
CA ILE A 70 -17.15 5.77 7.08
C ILE A 70 -16.77 4.34 7.53
N GLY A 71 -16.53 4.16 8.84
CA GLY A 71 -16.17 2.86 9.42
C GLY A 71 -17.34 1.94 9.69
N TYR A 72 -18.59 2.42 9.68
CA TYR A 72 -19.77 1.68 10.14
C TYR A 72 -19.89 0.28 9.55
N ASN A 73 -19.60 0.11 8.26
CA ASN A 73 -19.70 -1.15 7.54
C ASN A 73 -18.44 -2.04 7.63
N ASN A 74 -17.45 -1.69 8.47
CA ASN A 74 -16.32 -2.56 8.69
C ASN A 74 -16.74 -3.88 9.36
N LYS A 75 -16.17 -5.02 8.92
CA LYS A 75 -16.48 -6.38 9.41
C LYS A 75 -16.55 -6.46 10.94
N LYS A 76 -15.57 -5.88 11.64
CA LYS A 76 -15.54 -5.86 13.11
C LYS A 76 -16.77 -5.19 13.73
N TYR A 77 -17.26 -4.07 13.17
CA TYR A 77 -18.43 -3.38 13.73
C TYR A 77 -19.74 -4.06 13.34
N GLN A 78 -19.80 -4.71 12.17
CA GLN A 78 -20.93 -5.58 11.83
C GLN A 78 -21.01 -6.75 12.82
N TYR A 79 -19.86 -7.38 13.11
CA TYR A 79 -19.79 -8.44 14.09
C TYR A 79 -20.22 -7.98 15.50
N ILE A 80 -19.70 -6.84 15.97
CA ILE A 80 -20.04 -6.25 17.27
C ILE A 80 -21.56 -5.99 17.36
N ARG A 81 -22.16 -5.37 16.34
CA ARG A 81 -23.61 -5.11 16.32
C ARG A 81 -24.44 -6.39 16.30
N GLY A 82 -23.98 -7.41 15.57
CA GLY A 82 -24.67 -8.72 15.53
C GLY A 82 -24.56 -9.53 16.84
N ASN A 83 -23.64 -9.16 17.74
CA ASN A 83 -23.38 -9.86 19.01
C ASN A 83 -23.61 -8.93 20.22
N GLY A 84 -24.77 -8.29 20.28
CA GLY A 84 -25.21 -7.49 21.45
C GLY A 84 -24.78 -6.04 21.44
N GLY A 85 -24.02 -5.58 20.42
CA GLY A 85 -23.61 -4.18 20.30
C GLY A 85 -22.36 -3.84 21.11
N TRP A 86 -22.01 -2.56 21.09
CA TRP A 86 -20.76 -2.07 21.70
C TRP A 86 -20.63 -2.40 23.20
N GLU A 87 -21.72 -2.39 23.93
CA GLU A 87 -21.71 -2.57 25.39
C GLU A 87 -21.37 -4.02 25.82
N CYS A 88 -21.50 -4.97 24.88
CA CYS A 88 -21.07 -6.36 25.08
C CYS A 88 -19.59 -6.61 24.73
N PHE A 89 -18.84 -5.57 24.38
CA PHE A 89 -17.43 -5.67 23.99
C PHE A 89 -16.53 -4.82 24.85
N ASN A 90 -15.37 -5.39 25.18
CA ASN A 90 -14.31 -4.70 25.89
C ASN A 90 -13.14 -4.38 24.98
N MET A 91 -12.59 -3.16 25.13
CA MET A 91 -11.27 -2.81 24.62
C MET A 91 -10.27 -3.00 25.75
N ILE A 92 -9.36 -3.97 25.59
CA ILE A 92 -8.41 -4.39 26.61
C ILE A 92 -6.99 -4.12 26.11
N GLU A 93 -6.15 -3.55 26.96
CA GLU A 93 -4.72 -3.38 26.71
C GLU A 93 -4.06 -4.78 26.69
N VAL A 94 -3.28 -5.06 25.64
CA VAL A 94 -2.48 -6.28 25.50
C VAL A 94 -1.05 -6.00 25.91
N GLU A 95 -0.51 -4.86 25.44
CA GLU A 95 0.88 -4.48 25.69
C GLU A 95 1.07 -2.98 25.57
N LYS A 96 1.87 -2.38 26.46
CA LYS A 96 2.48 -1.07 26.26
C LYS A 96 3.75 -1.25 25.44
N PHE A 97 3.79 -0.66 24.27
CA PHE A 97 4.89 -0.82 23.33
C PHE A 97 5.43 0.55 22.89
N PRO A 98 6.23 1.24 23.73
CA PRO A 98 6.92 2.45 23.32
C PRO A 98 7.80 2.17 22.11
N CYS A 99 7.61 2.94 21.03
CA CYS A 99 8.35 2.79 19.79
C CYS A 99 8.67 4.14 19.15
N ASN A 100 9.49 4.14 18.11
CA ASN A 100 9.99 5.37 17.51
C ASN A 100 9.03 5.89 16.43
N ASP A 101 8.37 4.99 15.71
CA ASP A 101 7.55 5.35 14.60
C ASP A 101 6.33 4.43 14.39
N LYS A 102 5.54 4.79 13.39
CA LYS A 102 4.34 4.06 13.00
C LYS A 102 4.63 2.63 12.50
N ARG A 103 5.76 2.42 11.83
CA ARG A 103 6.12 1.11 11.25
C ARG A 103 6.42 0.09 12.34
N GLU A 104 7.11 0.49 13.39
CA GLU A 104 7.35 -0.35 14.56
C GLU A 104 6.03 -0.71 15.26
N ALA A 105 5.13 0.28 15.45
CA ALA A 105 3.81 0.04 16.03
C ALA A 105 2.98 -0.94 15.18
N GLU A 106 2.95 -0.77 13.85
CA GLU A 106 2.25 -1.66 12.92
C GLU A 106 2.84 -3.08 12.92
N ALA A 107 4.17 -3.21 12.99
CA ALA A 107 4.84 -4.50 13.07
C ALA A 107 4.48 -5.24 14.36
N ARG A 108 4.38 -4.53 15.51
CA ARG A 108 3.98 -5.12 16.78
C ARG A 108 2.49 -5.49 16.78
N GLU A 109 1.63 -4.67 16.17
CA GLU A 109 0.22 -4.98 15.96
C GLU A 109 0.06 -6.27 15.13
N GLU A 110 0.84 -6.42 14.03
CA GLU A 110 0.82 -7.62 13.19
C GLU A 110 1.30 -8.87 13.94
N TYR A 111 2.33 -8.75 14.78
CA TYR A 111 2.78 -9.84 15.65
C TYR A 111 1.63 -10.35 16.51
N TRP A 112 0.93 -9.47 17.23
CA TRP A 112 -0.19 -9.86 18.09
C TRP A 112 -1.41 -10.34 17.30
N ARG A 113 -1.66 -9.76 16.12
CA ARG A 113 -2.70 -10.23 15.21
C ARG A 113 -2.49 -11.69 14.81
N CYS A 114 -1.26 -12.07 14.48
CA CYS A 114 -0.90 -13.45 14.16
C CYS A 114 -0.94 -14.35 15.39
N HIS A 115 -0.41 -13.89 16.51
CA HIS A 115 -0.37 -14.65 17.77
C HIS A 115 -1.76 -15.07 18.24
N PHE A 116 -2.73 -14.16 18.18
CA PHE A 116 -4.13 -14.45 18.54
C PHE A 116 -4.97 -14.99 17.37
N ASN A 117 -4.40 -15.19 16.20
CA ASN A 117 -5.16 -15.57 15.00
C ASN A 117 -6.43 -14.73 14.78
N SER A 118 -6.29 -13.42 14.89
CA SER A 118 -7.38 -12.45 14.96
C SER A 118 -8.29 -12.47 13.73
N GLN A 119 -9.55 -12.89 13.90
CA GLN A 119 -10.53 -13.10 12.82
C GLN A 119 -11.21 -11.81 12.34
N LEU A 120 -11.25 -10.78 13.18
CA LEU A 120 -11.92 -9.51 12.85
C LEU A 120 -11.00 -8.49 12.16
N ASN A 121 -9.70 -8.78 12.04
CA ASN A 121 -8.78 -7.99 11.24
C ASN A 121 -8.89 -8.39 9.76
N THR A 122 -9.44 -7.54 8.93
CA THR A 122 -9.60 -7.80 7.48
C THR A 122 -8.34 -7.50 6.67
N LYS A 123 -7.41 -6.75 7.24
CA LYS A 123 -6.15 -6.36 6.59
C LYS A 123 -4.99 -6.61 7.54
N ARG A 124 -3.84 -6.93 6.97
CA ARG A 124 -2.58 -6.96 7.72
C ARG A 124 -2.21 -5.55 8.16
N ALA A 125 -1.74 -5.41 9.40
CA ALA A 125 -1.27 -4.13 9.91
C ALA A 125 0.11 -3.77 9.33
N TYR A 126 0.95 -4.77 9.13
CA TYR A 126 2.30 -4.63 8.61
C TYR A 126 2.59 -5.65 7.50
N ILE A 127 3.32 -5.19 6.50
CA ILE A 127 3.85 -6.00 5.40
C ILE A 127 5.29 -5.54 5.17
N THR A 128 6.26 -6.47 5.09
CA THR A 128 7.65 -6.12 4.71
C THR A 128 7.72 -5.62 3.28
N ASP A 129 8.80 -4.93 2.93
CA ASP A 129 8.97 -4.41 1.58
C ASP A 129 9.13 -5.54 0.55
N GLU A 130 9.74 -6.67 0.96
CA GLU A 130 9.85 -7.88 0.15
C GLU A 130 8.47 -8.50 -0.11
N GLN A 131 7.66 -8.66 0.93
CA GLN A 131 6.29 -9.17 0.81
C GLN A 131 5.42 -8.26 -0.06
N ARG A 132 5.59 -6.94 0.07
CA ARG A 132 4.87 -5.96 -0.78
C ARG A 132 5.24 -6.12 -2.25
N LYS A 133 6.55 -6.23 -2.55
CA LYS A 133 7.03 -6.45 -3.92
C LYS A 133 6.48 -7.74 -4.52
N GLU A 134 6.42 -8.82 -3.73
CA GLU A 134 5.88 -10.10 -4.22
C GLU A 134 4.37 -10.04 -4.48
N LEU A 135 3.60 -9.44 -3.56
CA LEU A 135 2.17 -9.20 -3.77
C LEU A 135 1.88 -8.31 -4.99
N ASP A 136 2.69 -7.27 -5.20
CA ASP A 136 2.56 -6.41 -6.38
C ASP A 136 2.91 -7.14 -7.67
N LYS A 137 3.88 -8.03 -7.64
CA LYS A 137 4.26 -8.88 -8.77
C LYS A 137 3.15 -9.89 -9.11
N GLU A 138 2.56 -10.52 -8.10
CA GLU A 138 1.44 -11.44 -8.26
C GLU A 138 0.21 -10.75 -8.84
N ARG A 139 -0.19 -9.61 -8.27
CA ARG A 139 -1.30 -8.80 -8.79
C ARG A 139 -1.08 -8.35 -10.23
N LYS A 140 0.16 -7.96 -10.59
CA LYS A 140 0.51 -7.62 -11.97
C LYS A 140 0.44 -8.82 -12.90
N ARG A 141 0.77 -10.02 -12.41
CA ARG A 141 0.64 -11.27 -13.17
C ARG A 141 -0.82 -11.57 -13.46
N GLU A 142 -1.67 -11.59 -12.42
CA GLU A 142 -3.11 -11.81 -12.55
C GLU A 142 -3.77 -10.80 -13.52
N TYR A 143 -3.40 -9.51 -13.38
CA TYR A 143 -3.91 -8.47 -14.28
C TYR A 143 -3.54 -8.71 -15.75
N ARG A 144 -2.32 -9.20 -16.02
CA ARG A 144 -1.88 -9.53 -17.40
C ARG A 144 -2.57 -10.77 -17.97
N GLU A 145 -3.02 -11.68 -17.12
CA GLU A 145 -3.75 -12.88 -17.50
C GLU A 145 -5.21 -12.60 -17.83
N HIS A 146 -5.72 -11.43 -17.45
CA HIS A 146 -7.09 -11.03 -17.73
C HIS A 146 -7.30 -10.82 -19.24
N ASP A 147 -8.37 -11.44 -19.81
CA ASP A 147 -8.61 -11.45 -21.26
C ASP A 147 -8.76 -10.04 -21.84
N GLU A 148 -9.46 -9.15 -21.16
CA GLU A 148 -9.64 -7.76 -21.58
C GLU A 148 -8.30 -7.03 -21.72
N TYR A 149 -7.36 -7.23 -20.78
CA TYR A 149 -6.01 -6.66 -20.86
C TYR A 149 -5.23 -7.22 -22.06
N ARG A 150 -5.32 -8.53 -22.29
CA ARG A 150 -4.64 -9.17 -23.44
C ARG A 150 -5.13 -8.64 -24.78
N GLU A 151 -6.44 -8.47 -24.94
CA GLU A 151 -7.02 -7.89 -26.15
C GLU A 151 -6.61 -6.41 -26.33
N TYR A 152 -6.66 -5.62 -25.25
CA TYR A 152 -6.16 -4.25 -25.27
C TYR A 152 -4.69 -4.18 -25.72
N GLN A 153 -3.82 -5.06 -25.18
CA GLN A 153 -2.42 -5.10 -25.55
C GLN A 153 -2.20 -5.47 -27.02
N LYS A 154 -2.96 -6.42 -27.55
CA LYS A 154 -2.89 -6.78 -29.00
C LYS A 154 -3.19 -5.57 -29.88
N VAL A 155 -4.28 -4.86 -29.59
CA VAL A 155 -4.67 -3.67 -30.34
C VAL A 155 -3.62 -2.55 -30.21
N TYR A 156 -3.17 -2.29 -29.00
CA TYR A 156 -2.13 -1.28 -28.72
C TYR A 156 -0.83 -1.57 -29.50
N HIS A 157 -0.33 -2.82 -29.43
CA HIS A 157 0.90 -3.21 -30.13
C HIS A 157 0.75 -3.11 -31.65
N LYS A 158 -0.42 -3.45 -32.20
CA LYS A 158 -0.69 -3.29 -33.63
C LYS A 158 -0.59 -1.84 -34.06
N ILE A 159 -1.30 -0.94 -33.35
CA ILE A 159 -1.27 0.51 -33.64
C ILE A 159 0.13 1.08 -33.46
N TYR A 160 0.83 0.69 -32.38
CA TYR A 160 2.20 1.13 -32.11
C TYR A 160 3.16 0.70 -33.23
N TYR A 161 3.08 -0.56 -33.67
CA TYR A 161 3.91 -1.07 -34.77
C TYR A 161 3.64 -0.36 -36.08
N GLU A 162 2.37 -0.18 -36.44
CA GLU A 162 1.99 0.56 -37.64
C GLU A 162 2.55 1.98 -37.65
N LYS A 163 2.42 2.68 -36.53
CA LYS A 163 2.91 4.07 -36.37
C LYS A 163 4.43 4.20 -36.38
N ASN A 164 5.16 3.20 -35.88
CA ASN A 164 6.61 3.28 -35.68
C ASN A 164 7.41 2.34 -36.61
N ARG A 165 6.75 1.74 -37.60
CA ARG A 165 7.30 0.68 -38.45
C ARG A 165 8.66 1.03 -39.06
N GLU A 166 8.78 2.21 -39.66
CA GLU A 166 10.02 2.64 -40.32
C GLU A 166 11.17 2.76 -39.33
N LYS A 167 10.93 3.38 -38.17
CA LYS A 167 11.93 3.53 -37.11
C LYS A 167 12.36 2.18 -36.54
N ILE A 168 11.44 1.25 -36.36
CA ILE A 168 11.73 -0.11 -35.88
C ILE A 168 12.62 -0.85 -36.89
N ILE A 169 12.29 -0.79 -38.19
CA ILE A 169 13.07 -1.41 -39.24
C ILE A 169 14.48 -0.81 -39.31
N GLU A 170 14.62 0.49 -39.21
CA GLU A 170 15.92 1.16 -39.22
C GLU A 170 16.79 0.77 -38.01
N ASN A 171 16.21 0.77 -36.82
CA ASN A 171 16.92 0.32 -35.61
C ASN A 171 17.38 -1.15 -35.72
N MET A 172 16.55 -2.03 -36.29
CA MET A 172 16.92 -3.42 -36.53
C MET A 172 18.10 -3.54 -37.51
N LYS A 173 18.07 -2.78 -38.63
CA LYS A 173 19.21 -2.76 -39.59
C LYS A 173 20.51 -2.32 -38.91
N GLN A 174 20.45 -1.26 -38.10
CA GLN A 174 21.62 -0.76 -37.36
C GLN A 174 22.13 -1.83 -36.36
N TYR A 175 21.22 -2.46 -35.61
CA TYR A 175 21.60 -3.54 -34.69
C TYR A 175 22.33 -4.71 -35.39
N TYR A 176 21.81 -5.17 -36.52
CA TYR A 176 22.43 -6.28 -37.27
C TYR A 176 23.76 -5.87 -37.93
N ASN A 177 23.90 -4.64 -38.41
CA ASN A 177 25.15 -4.11 -38.94
C ASN A 177 26.24 -4.03 -37.85
N ASN A 178 25.89 -3.51 -36.66
CA ASN A 178 26.79 -3.43 -35.53
C ASN A 178 27.22 -4.81 -35.05
N LYS A 179 26.29 -5.78 -35.00
CA LYS A 179 26.61 -7.15 -34.64
C LYS A 179 27.55 -7.84 -35.66
N LYS A 180 27.35 -7.58 -36.96
CA LYS A 180 28.21 -8.09 -38.03
C LYS A 180 29.64 -7.53 -37.94
N ASN A 181 29.78 -6.24 -37.66
CA ASN A 181 31.09 -5.58 -37.51
C ASN A 181 31.83 -6.11 -36.29
N ASN A 182 31.16 -6.29 -35.14
CA ASN A 182 31.77 -6.84 -33.93
C ASN A 182 32.25 -8.31 -34.10
N ILE A 183 31.63 -9.09 -34.98
CA ILE A 183 32.05 -10.45 -35.30
C ILE A 183 33.27 -10.44 -36.25
N SER A 184 33.35 -9.49 -37.19
CA SER A 184 34.51 -9.36 -38.07
C SER A 184 35.77 -8.91 -37.35
N ASP A 185 35.65 -8.05 -36.32
CA ASP A 185 36.79 -7.56 -35.52
C ASP A 185 37.34 -8.67 -34.57
N SER A 186 36.47 -9.57 -34.10
CA SER A 186 36.91 -10.71 -33.25
C SER A 186 37.56 -11.85 -34.00
N SER A 187 37.48 -11.89 -35.34
CA SER A 187 38.08 -12.94 -36.18
C SER A 187 39.45 -12.54 -36.78
N SER A 188 39.92 -11.32 -36.55
CA SER A 188 41.21 -10.81 -37.04
C SER A 188 42.38 -11.00 -36.07
N ASP A 189 42.15 -11.39 -34.80
CA ASP A 189 43.21 -11.48 -33.80
C ASP A 189 43.81 -12.89 -33.61
N ASP A 190 43.32 -13.91 -34.33
CA ASP A 190 43.80 -15.32 -34.17
C ASP A 190 44.82 -15.78 -35.21
N ASN A 191 45.42 -14.89 -36.03
CA ASN A 191 46.30 -15.32 -37.12
C ASN A 191 47.76 -14.87 -37.02
N ASP A 192 48.27 -14.44 -35.88
CA ASP A 192 49.69 -14.15 -35.70
C ASP A 192 50.24 -14.79 -34.42
N ASN A 193 50.45 -16.11 -34.40
CA ASN A 193 51.54 -16.74 -33.64
C ASN A 193 51.67 -18.25 -33.95
N LEU A 194 52.15 -18.58 -35.15
CA LEU A 194 52.76 -19.88 -35.44
C LEU A 194 54.07 -19.63 -36.14
N SER A 195 55.08 -19.18 -35.41
CA SER A 195 56.45 -19.24 -35.84
C SER A 195 57.11 -20.42 -35.21
N LEU A 196 57.41 -21.37 -36.08
CA LEU A 196 58.45 -22.36 -36.07
C LEU A 196 59.58 -22.13 -35.06
N THR A 197 59.82 -23.11 -34.20
CA THR A 197 61.19 -23.49 -33.83
C THR A 197 61.33 -24.96 -33.94
N GLU A 198 62.00 -25.34 -35.02
CA GLU A 198 62.67 -26.60 -35.23
C GLU A 198 63.89 -26.76 -34.29
N CYS A 199 64.22 -28.02 -34.02
CA CYS A 199 65.55 -28.60 -33.79
C CYS A 199 66.28 -28.29 -32.47
N ILE A 200 66.52 -29.17 -31.60
CA ILE A 200 67.50 -30.31 -31.64
C ILE A 200 67.21 -31.27 -30.49
#